data_c4a690cdf9befa936f262539341d0e8c
#
_entry.id   c4a690cdf9befa936f262539341d0e8c
#
_cell.length_a   1.000
_cell.length_b   1.000
_cell.length_c   1.000
_cell.angle_alpha   90.00
_cell.angle_beta   90.00
_cell.angle_gamma   90.00
#
_symmetry.space_group_name_H-M   'P 1'
#
loop_
_entity.id
_entity.type
_entity.pdbx_description
1 polymer ?
#
loop_
_entity_poly.entity_id
_entity_poly.type
_entity_poly.pdbx_seq_one_letter_code
_entity_poly.pdbx_strand_id
1 'polypeptide(L)'
;MKKLGLCACYNHKNYGSQLQSYATTVELKKRNIDYEIIRYKKKITPLLLTKAIPRLFNPVFINDRIIETFQKKLMLKLHSQLAEQNAVRNDAFNKFSENRFKKLSPIYYGYDELKKQSEKYTAVMVGSDQLWSPSGITSNFYNLMFAGDSCTKISYATSFGVSQIEDRKSVV
;
A
#
# COMPACT_ATOMS: atom_id res chain seq x y z
N MET A 1 -1.75 -26.64 -4.83
CA MET A 1 -3.01 -25.96 -4.42
C MET A 1 -2.94 -24.51 -4.87
N LYS A 2 -4.00 -24.04 -5.47
CA LYS A 2 -4.06 -22.66 -5.98
C LYS A 2 -4.34 -21.72 -4.79
N LYS A 3 -3.54 -20.65 -4.66
CA LYS A 3 -3.48 -19.76 -3.51
C LYS A 3 -4.12 -18.40 -3.82
N LEU A 4 -4.77 -17.78 -2.84
CA LEU A 4 -5.26 -16.41 -2.94
C LEU A 4 -4.11 -15.41 -2.69
N GLY A 5 -3.91 -14.46 -3.59
CA GLY A 5 -3.01 -13.31 -3.39
C GLY A 5 -3.75 -12.16 -2.73
N LEU A 6 -3.37 -11.77 -1.50
CA LEU A 6 -3.99 -10.67 -0.77
C LEU A 6 -3.17 -9.38 -0.92
N CYS A 7 -3.77 -8.33 -1.49
CA CYS A 7 -3.22 -6.99 -1.56
C CYS A 7 -3.74 -6.16 -0.37
N ALA A 8 -2.94 -5.98 0.66
CA ALA A 8 -3.34 -5.30 1.90
C ALA A 8 -2.27 -4.35 2.44
N CYS A 9 -2.70 -3.31 3.15
CA CYS A 9 -1.82 -2.34 3.83
C CYS A 9 -1.31 -2.86 5.18
N TYR A 10 -0.78 -4.07 5.23
CA TYR A 10 -0.42 -4.79 6.45
C TYR A 10 0.73 -4.16 7.26
N ASN A 11 1.64 -3.42 6.62
CA ASN A 11 2.81 -2.80 7.25
C ASN A 11 2.72 -1.27 7.36
N HIS A 12 1.55 -0.70 7.11
CA HIS A 12 1.33 0.73 7.26
C HIS A 12 1.25 1.10 8.74
N LYS A 13 1.91 2.19 9.15
CA LYS A 13 1.91 2.66 10.55
C LYS A 13 0.61 3.40 10.90
N ASN A 14 -0.50 2.74 10.63
CA ASN A 14 -1.87 3.20 10.88
C ASN A 14 -2.67 2.05 11.50
N TYR A 15 -3.33 2.32 12.63
CA TYR A 15 -4.09 1.32 13.37
C TYR A 15 -5.21 0.70 12.52
N GLY A 16 -6.00 1.55 11.85
CA GLY A 16 -7.10 1.09 11.01
C GLY A 16 -6.62 0.14 9.91
N SER A 17 -5.59 0.52 9.16
CA SER A 17 -5.06 -0.28 8.06
C SER A 17 -4.50 -1.63 8.53
N GLN A 18 -3.77 -1.67 9.66
CA GLN A 18 -3.23 -2.92 10.18
C GLN A 18 -4.31 -3.83 10.77
N LEU A 19 -5.24 -3.29 11.55
CA LEU A 19 -6.34 -4.07 12.14
C LEU A 19 -7.27 -4.63 11.07
N GLN A 20 -7.60 -3.83 10.07
CA GLN A 20 -8.41 -4.26 8.94
C GLN A 20 -7.71 -5.38 8.14
N SER A 21 -6.44 -5.21 7.81
CA SER A 21 -5.64 -6.25 7.15
C SER A 21 -5.59 -7.54 7.98
N TYR A 22 -5.44 -7.42 9.30
CA TYR A 22 -5.45 -8.55 10.21
C TYR A 22 -6.81 -9.25 10.24
N ALA A 23 -7.92 -8.50 10.37
CA ALA A 23 -9.27 -9.05 10.34
C ALA A 23 -9.53 -9.84 9.04
N THR A 24 -9.10 -9.30 7.89
CA THR A 24 -9.19 -10.02 6.61
C THR A 24 -8.43 -11.35 6.65
N THR A 25 -7.21 -11.37 7.21
CA THR A 25 -6.45 -12.63 7.32
C THR A 25 -7.12 -13.64 8.25
N VAL A 26 -7.76 -13.18 9.32
CA VAL A 26 -8.52 -14.04 10.24
C VAL A 26 -9.72 -14.67 9.55
N GLU A 27 -10.49 -13.87 8.79
CA GLU A 27 -11.65 -14.38 8.04
C GLU A 27 -11.25 -15.39 6.95
N LEU A 28 -10.16 -15.15 6.23
CA LEU A 28 -9.64 -16.11 5.25
C LEU A 28 -9.25 -17.43 5.92
N LYS A 29 -8.61 -17.38 7.10
CA LYS A 29 -8.25 -18.57 7.89
C LYS A 29 -9.50 -19.33 8.36
N LYS A 30 -10.51 -18.64 8.91
CA LYS A 30 -11.76 -19.27 9.36
C LYS A 30 -12.48 -20.01 8.24
N ARG A 31 -12.34 -19.52 7.00
CA ARG A 31 -12.94 -20.13 5.81
C ARG A 31 -12.05 -21.17 5.15
N ASN A 32 -10.92 -21.53 5.76
CA ASN A 32 -9.93 -22.46 5.23
C ASN A 32 -9.39 -22.06 3.84
N ILE A 33 -9.35 -20.75 3.54
CA ILE A 33 -8.79 -20.22 2.29
C ILE A 33 -7.28 -20.08 2.48
N ASP A 34 -6.50 -20.78 1.66
CA ASP A 34 -5.05 -20.57 1.62
C ASP A 34 -4.73 -19.28 0.90
N TYR A 35 -3.97 -18.40 1.56
CA TYR A 35 -3.62 -17.08 1.07
C TYR A 35 -2.16 -16.73 1.32
N GLU A 36 -1.69 -15.73 0.60
CA GLU A 36 -0.40 -15.08 0.80
C GLU A 36 -0.57 -13.57 0.61
N ILE A 37 -0.03 -12.78 1.54
CA ILE A 37 -0.03 -11.32 1.39
C ILE A 37 1.04 -10.95 0.39
N ILE A 38 0.65 -10.31 -0.71
CA ILE A 38 1.57 -9.91 -1.77
C ILE A 38 2.38 -8.70 -1.32
N ARG A 39 3.71 -8.82 -1.39
CA ARG A 39 4.63 -7.72 -1.11
C ARG A 39 5.14 -7.12 -2.40
N TYR A 40 4.77 -5.86 -2.64
CA TYR A 40 5.16 -5.14 -3.83
C TYR A 40 5.96 -3.88 -3.51
N LYS A 41 7.05 -3.67 -4.21
CA LYS A 41 7.82 -2.43 -4.20
C LYS A 41 7.94 -1.88 -5.62
N LYS A 42 7.50 -0.64 -5.81
CA LYS A 42 7.62 0.06 -7.09
C LYS A 42 9.11 0.25 -7.42
N LYS A 43 9.52 -0.17 -8.62
CA LYS A 43 10.86 0.08 -9.12
C LYS A 43 10.94 1.55 -9.58
N ILE A 44 11.87 2.29 -9.00
CA ILE A 44 12.13 3.67 -9.43
C ILE A 44 13.01 3.60 -10.67
N THR A 45 12.49 4.00 -11.81
CA THR A 45 13.24 4.10 -13.07
C THR A 45 13.66 5.55 -13.32
N PRO A 46 14.77 5.81 -14.06
CA PRO A 46 15.15 7.18 -14.43
C PRO A 46 14.02 7.96 -15.11
N LEU A 47 13.21 7.28 -15.93
CA LEU A 47 12.05 7.87 -16.59
C LEU A 47 10.96 8.33 -15.60
N LEU A 48 10.80 7.65 -14.46
CA LEU A 48 9.89 8.09 -13.40
C LEU A 48 10.42 9.34 -12.68
N LEU A 49 11.72 9.47 -12.56
CA LEU A 49 12.35 10.66 -11.99
C LEU A 49 12.12 11.88 -12.89
N THR A 50 12.29 11.74 -14.21
CA THR A 50 12.03 12.86 -15.14
C THR A 50 10.56 13.29 -15.13
N LYS A 51 9.62 12.33 -15.02
CA LYS A 51 8.18 12.62 -14.87
C LYS A 51 7.82 13.25 -13.51
N ALA A 52 8.67 13.15 -12.51
CA ALA A 52 8.47 13.79 -11.22
C ALA A 52 8.90 15.28 -11.22
N ILE A 53 9.75 15.70 -12.16
CA ILE A 53 10.27 17.08 -12.24
C ILE A 53 9.13 18.12 -12.32
N PRO A 54 8.12 17.99 -13.18
CA PRO A 54 7.02 18.96 -13.24
C PRO A 54 6.24 19.07 -11.93
N ARG A 55 6.16 17.98 -11.14
CA ARG A 55 5.47 17.98 -9.85
C ARG A 55 6.20 18.81 -8.79
N LEU A 56 7.53 18.98 -8.92
CA LEU A 56 8.30 19.85 -8.05
C LEU A 56 8.00 21.33 -8.23
N PHE A 57 7.36 21.70 -9.35
CA PHE A 57 6.89 23.06 -9.60
C PHE A 57 5.43 23.29 -9.18
N ASN A 58 4.74 22.23 -8.72
CA ASN A 58 3.37 22.36 -8.23
C ASN A 58 3.40 22.80 -6.76
N PRO A 59 2.89 24.01 -6.43
CA PRO A 59 2.94 24.56 -5.07
C PRO A 59 2.19 23.71 -4.06
N VAL A 60 1.10 23.03 -4.44
CA VAL A 60 0.34 22.14 -3.59
C VAL A 60 1.19 20.89 -3.23
N PHE A 61 1.87 20.31 -4.22
CA PHE A 61 2.74 19.16 -3.97
C PHE A 61 3.93 19.51 -3.08
N ILE A 62 4.53 20.70 -3.27
CA ILE A 62 5.63 21.18 -2.41
C ILE A 62 5.15 21.35 -0.99
N ASN A 63 4.03 22.03 -0.79
CA ASN A 63 3.47 22.29 0.54
C ASN A 63 3.13 20.97 1.25
N ASP A 64 2.31 20.13 0.65
CA ASP A 64 1.73 18.94 1.32
C ASP A 64 2.73 17.78 1.50
N ARG A 65 3.74 17.70 0.66
CA ARG A 65 4.67 16.56 0.70
C ARG A 65 6.06 16.90 1.21
N ILE A 66 6.59 18.02 0.79
CA ILE A 66 7.96 18.41 1.12
C ILE A 66 7.97 19.17 2.45
N ILE A 67 7.16 20.21 2.57
CA ILE A 67 7.14 21.06 3.76
C ILE A 67 6.64 20.28 4.97
N GLU A 68 5.54 19.54 4.89
CA GLU A 68 5.05 18.71 6.00
C GLU A 68 6.07 17.66 6.44
N THR A 69 6.71 16.99 5.45
CA THR A 69 7.73 15.98 5.76
C THR A 69 8.94 16.60 6.45
N PHE A 70 9.36 17.78 5.99
CA PHE A 70 10.48 18.51 6.57
C PHE A 70 10.13 19.02 7.97
N GLN A 71 8.97 19.65 8.16
CA GLN A 71 8.49 20.10 9.46
C GLN A 71 8.40 18.96 10.46
N LYS A 72 7.84 17.81 10.05
CA LYS A 72 7.78 16.63 10.90
C LYS A 72 9.16 16.13 11.32
N LYS A 73 10.12 16.08 10.40
CA LYS A 73 11.49 15.69 10.71
C LYS A 73 12.17 16.70 11.65
N LEU A 74 11.95 17.98 11.42
CA LEU A 74 12.49 19.05 12.26
C LEU A 74 11.90 18.98 13.67
N MET A 75 10.58 18.82 13.79
CA MET A 75 9.92 18.68 15.10
C MET A 75 10.42 17.46 15.88
N LEU A 76 10.60 16.31 15.22
CA LEU A 76 11.18 15.13 15.87
C LEU A 76 12.64 15.33 16.29
N LYS A 77 13.39 16.18 15.59
CA LYS A 77 14.79 16.50 15.93
C LYS A 77 14.88 17.48 17.10
N LEU A 78 13.95 18.43 17.18
CA LEU A 78 13.93 19.47 18.22
C LEU A 78 13.31 18.98 19.54
N HIS A 79 12.41 17.99 19.49
CA HIS A 79 11.68 17.50 20.66
C HIS A 79 11.97 16.02 20.91
N SER A 80 12.93 15.74 21.79
CA SER A 80 13.37 14.38 22.13
C SER A 80 12.23 13.47 22.64
N GLN A 81 11.32 13.99 23.45
CA GLN A 81 10.16 13.23 23.93
C GLN A 81 9.22 12.78 22.79
N LEU A 82 8.97 13.64 21.81
CA LEU A 82 8.19 13.27 20.62
C LEU A 82 8.90 12.23 19.77
N ALA A 83 10.22 12.32 19.67
CA ALA A 83 11.01 11.32 18.95
C ALA A 83 10.94 9.96 19.63
N GLU A 84 11.05 9.92 20.95
CA GLU A 84 10.95 8.69 21.75
C GLU A 84 9.54 8.06 21.65
N GLN A 85 8.49 8.86 21.86
CA GLN A 85 7.10 8.38 21.70
C GLN A 85 6.83 7.85 20.30
N ASN A 86 7.34 8.53 19.27
CA ASN A 86 7.20 8.06 17.88
C ASN A 86 8.00 6.77 17.63
N ALA A 87 9.17 6.61 18.26
CA ALA A 87 9.95 5.37 18.18
C ALA A 87 9.19 4.20 18.82
N VAL A 88 8.67 4.38 20.04
CA VAL A 88 7.85 3.38 20.75
C VAL A 88 6.63 2.99 19.92
N ARG A 89 5.91 3.98 19.39
CA ARG A 89 4.75 3.74 18.52
C ARG A 89 5.14 2.94 17.27
N ASN A 90 6.23 3.30 16.61
CA ASN A 90 6.70 2.62 15.42
C ASN A 90 7.13 1.17 15.69
N ASP A 91 7.78 0.94 16.83
CA ASP A 91 8.17 -0.39 17.29
C ASP A 91 6.93 -1.28 17.55
N ALA A 92 5.91 -0.73 18.20
CA ALA A 92 4.64 -1.44 18.43
C ALA A 92 3.97 -1.86 17.10
N PHE A 93 3.95 -0.98 16.10
CA PHE A 93 3.43 -1.33 14.76
C PHE A 93 4.25 -2.43 14.08
N ASN A 94 5.56 -2.36 14.15
CA ASN A 94 6.44 -3.36 13.57
C ASN A 94 6.24 -4.73 14.25
N LYS A 95 6.26 -4.76 15.59
CA LYS A 95 5.99 -5.98 16.38
C LYS A 95 4.63 -6.60 16.07
N PHE A 96 3.59 -5.78 15.96
CA PHE A 96 2.27 -6.26 15.57
C PHE A 96 2.32 -6.89 14.17
N SER A 97 2.89 -6.19 13.21
CA SER A 97 2.99 -6.66 11.83
C SER A 97 3.77 -7.98 11.73
N GLU A 98 4.93 -8.06 12.38
CA GLU A 98 5.78 -9.25 12.41
C GLU A 98 5.09 -10.44 13.09
N ASN A 99 4.34 -10.20 14.16
CA ASN A 99 3.68 -11.25 14.92
C ASN A 99 2.39 -11.76 14.23
N ARG A 100 1.66 -10.91 13.54
CA ARG A 100 0.34 -11.24 12.98
C ARG A 100 0.37 -11.66 11.52
N PHE A 101 1.28 -11.12 10.72
CA PHE A 101 1.34 -11.40 9.28
C PHE A 101 2.48 -12.38 8.96
N LYS A 102 2.19 -13.68 8.98
CA LYS A 102 3.19 -14.74 8.75
C LYS A 102 3.24 -15.24 7.30
N LYS A 103 2.12 -15.16 6.57
CA LYS A 103 2.01 -15.63 5.18
C LYS A 103 2.33 -14.48 4.21
N LEU A 104 3.59 -14.13 4.08
CA LEU A 104 4.08 -13.06 3.21
C LEU A 104 4.78 -13.64 1.98
N SER A 105 4.51 -13.08 0.80
CA SER A 105 5.28 -13.40 -0.40
C SER A 105 6.73 -12.89 -0.31
N PRO A 106 7.65 -13.33 -1.18
CA PRO A 106 8.83 -12.55 -1.51
C PRO A 106 8.45 -11.12 -1.92
N ILE A 107 9.39 -10.18 -1.84
CA ILE A 107 9.13 -8.81 -2.32
C ILE A 107 9.30 -8.80 -3.84
N TYR A 108 8.25 -8.40 -4.56
CA TYR A 108 8.29 -8.21 -6.00
C TYR A 108 8.65 -6.78 -6.35
N TYR A 109 9.72 -6.60 -7.11
CA TYR A 109 10.25 -5.29 -7.48
C TYR A 109 9.83 -4.92 -8.90
N GLY A 110 8.98 -3.93 -9.01
CA GLY A 110 8.47 -3.45 -10.30
C GLY A 110 7.26 -4.23 -10.80
N TYR A 111 6.59 -3.64 -11.78
CA TYR A 111 5.30 -4.13 -12.28
C TYR A 111 5.43 -5.46 -13.04
N ASP A 112 6.49 -5.62 -13.82
CA ASP A 112 6.68 -6.82 -14.65
C ASP A 112 6.90 -8.08 -13.80
N GLU A 113 7.71 -7.96 -12.74
CA GLU A 113 7.91 -9.05 -11.79
C GLU A 113 6.61 -9.39 -11.06
N LEU A 114 5.89 -8.37 -10.58
CA LEU A 114 4.59 -8.56 -9.95
C LEU A 114 3.61 -9.29 -10.88
N LYS A 115 3.52 -8.87 -12.15
CA LYS A 115 2.66 -9.49 -13.16
C LYS A 115 3.03 -10.96 -13.36
N LYS A 116 4.31 -11.26 -13.60
CA LYS A 116 4.82 -12.63 -13.77
C LYS A 116 4.51 -13.51 -12.55
N GLN A 117 4.75 -13.00 -11.34
CA GLN A 117 4.52 -13.76 -10.11
C GLN A 117 3.05 -13.91 -9.75
N SER A 118 2.16 -13.10 -10.34
CA SER A 118 0.72 -13.22 -10.12
C SER A 118 0.11 -14.49 -10.73
N GLU A 119 0.76 -15.10 -11.71
CA GLU A 119 0.31 -16.33 -12.39
C GLU A 119 0.15 -17.53 -11.44
N LYS A 120 0.83 -17.50 -10.30
CA LYS A 120 0.69 -18.55 -9.26
C LYS A 120 -0.60 -18.46 -8.46
N TYR A 121 -1.32 -17.33 -8.52
CA TYR A 121 -2.57 -17.13 -7.80
C TYR A 121 -3.78 -17.49 -8.66
N THR A 122 -4.76 -18.16 -8.07
CA THR A 122 -6.07 -18.39 -8.70
C THR A 122 -6.93 -17.15 -8.64
N ALA A 123 -6.80 -16.41 -7.55
CA ALA A 123 -7.49 -15.17 -7.32
C ALA A 123 -6.57 -14.18 -6.62
N VAL A 124 -6.77 -12.90 -6.89
CA VAL A 124 -6.18 -11.80 -6.14
C VAL A 124 -7.29 -10.98 -5.51
N MET A 125 -7.08 -10.59 -4.26
CA MET A 125 -8.07 -9.85 -3.49
C MET A 125 -7.46 -8.56 -2.95
N VAL A 126 -8.20 -7.47 -3.09
CA VAL A 126 -7.95 -6.21 -2.40
C VAL A 126 -9.07 -5.99 -1.38
N GLY A 127 -8.71 -5.65 -0.16
CA GLY A 127 -9.65 -5.53 0.93
C GLY A 127 -9.78 -4.12 1.48
N SER A 128 -10.89 -3.91 2.10
CA SER A 128 -11.44 -2.80 2.86
C SER A 128 -10.40 -1.77 3.33
N ASP A 129 -10.30 -0.67 2.65
CA ASP A 129 -9.59 0.56 3.03
C ASP A 129 -9.75 1.57 1.87
N GLN A 130 -9.24 2.77 2.02
CA GLN A 130 -9.16 3.80 0.96
C GLN A 130 -8.05 3.46 -0.06
N LEU A 131 -7.98 2.21 -0.50
CA LEU A 131 -6.91 1.70 -1.37
C LEU A 131 -7.02 2.20 -2.81
N TRP A 132 -8.20 2.70 -3.18
CA TRP A 132 -8.46 3.30 -4.48
C TRP A 132 -8.34 4.83 -4.48
N SER A 133 -7.73 5.40 -3.44
CA SER A 133 -7.46 6.84 -3.44
C SER A 133 -6.68 7.24 -4.70
N PRO A 134 -6.91 8.44 -5.27
CA PRO A 134 -6.24 8.89 -6.49
C PRO A 134 -4.70 8.79 -6.42
N SER A 135 -4.13 9.01 -5.24
CA SER A 135 -2.69 8.87 -5.00
C SER A 135 -2.20 7.42 -4.97
N GLY A 136 -3.03 6.46 -4.54
CA GLY A 136 -2.68 5.05 -4.40
C GLY A 136 -2.86 4.24 -5.68
N ILE A 137 -3.88 4.57 -6.48
CA ILE A 137 -4.26 3.80 -7.67
C ILE A 137 -3.20 3.83 -8.78
N THR A 138 -2.34 4.84 -8.79
CA THR A 138 -1.27 5.00 -9.80
C THR A 138 -0.22 3.88 -9.78
N SER A 139 -0.20 3.06 -8.75
CA SER A 139 0.73 1.92 -8.66
C SER A 139 0.26 0.69 -9.44
N ASN A 140 -0.98 0.64 -9.91
CA ASN A 140 -1.64 -0.52 -10.50
C ASN A 140 -1.61 -1.79 -9.62
N PHE A 141 -1.33 -1.64 -8.32
CA PHE A 141 -1.30 -2.73 -7.38
C PHE A 141 -2.68 -2.96 -6.74
N TYR A 142 -3.27 -1.92 -6.19
CA TYR A 142 -4.57 -2.05 -5.51
C TYR A 142 -5.78 -2.08 -6.46
N ASN A 143 -5.62 -1.71 -7.73
CA ASN A 143 -6.64 -1.90 -8.76
C ASN A 143 -6.58 -3.30 -9.40
N LEU A 144 -5.64 -4.15 -8.96
CA LEU A 144 -5.43 -5.54 -9.40
C LEU A 144 -5.14 -5.70 -10.91
N MET A 145 -4.73 -4.63 -11.60
CA MET A 145 -4.46 -4.66 -13.04
C MET A 145 -3.20 -5.46 -13.40
N PHE A 146 -2.39 -5.83 -12.41
CA PHE A 146 -1.23 -6.70 -12.62
C PHE A 146 -1.59 -8.17 -12.83
N ALA A 147 -2.77 -8.60 -12.37
CA ALA A 147 -3.22 -9.97 -12.52
C ALA A 147 -3.77 -10.22 -13.92
N GLY A 148 -3.40 -11.36 -14.52
CA GLY A 148 -3.89 -11.76 -15.84
C GLY A 148 -5.39 -12.08 -15.85
N ASP A 149 -5.94 -12.31 -17.04
CA ASP A 149 -7.39 -12.54 -17.21
C ASP A 149 -7.86 -13.89 -16.66
N SER A 150 -6.97 -14.87 -16.56
CA SER A 150 -7.24 -16.16 -15.92
C SER A 150 -7.31 -16.11 -14.39
N CYS A 151 -6.90 -14.98 -13.77
CA CYS A 151 -6.90 -14.79 -12.33
C CYS A 151 -8.15 -14.02 -11.92
N THR A 152 -8.94 -14.57 -11.00
CA THR A 152 -10.12 -13.89 -10.46
C THR A 152 -9.70 -12.67 -9.64
N LYS A 153 -10.25 -11.50 -9.97
CA LYS A 153 -10.00 -10.24 -9.27
C LYS A 153 -11.15 -9.94 -8.33
N ILE A 154 -10.86 -9.82 -7.04
CA ILE A 154 -11.86 -9.63 -5.97
C ILE A 154 -11.60 -8.30 -5.29
N SER A 155 -12.64 -7.47 -5.20
CA SER A 155 -12.64 -6.25 -4.39
C SER A 155 -13.66 -6.38 -3.27
N TYR A 156 -13.23 -6.14 -2.04
CA TYR A 156 -14.08 -6.20 -0.85
C TYR A 156 -14.02 -4.89 -0.09
N ALA A 157 -15.11 -4.13 -0.12
CA ALA A 157 -15.28 -2.87 0.63
C ALA A 157 -14.12 -1.86 0.43
N THR A 158 -13.54 -1.79 -0.75
CA THR A 158 -12.58 -0.75 -1.12
C THR A 158 -13.28 0.56 -1.40
N SER A 159 -12.64 1.69 -1.09
CA SER A 159 -13.17 3.02 -1.36
C SER A 159 -12.12 3.95 -1.94
N PHE A 160 -12.58 5.05 -2.55
CA PHE A 160 -11.69 6.11 -3.03
C PHE A 160 -11.22 7.02 -1.90
N GLY A 161 -11.98 7.11 -0.80
CA GLY A 161 -11.66 7.97 0.34
C GLY A 161 -11.78 9.47 0.05
N VAL A 162 -12.39 9.84 -1.06
CA VAL A 162 -12.65 11.22 -1.50
C VAL A 162 -14.10 11.34 -1.97
N SER A 163 -14.70 12.52 -1.80
CA SER A 163 -16.07 12.81 -2.25
C SER A 163 -16.15 13.13 -3.73
N GLN A 164 -15.04 13.56 -4.33
CA GLN A 164 -14.94 13.85 -5.76
C GLN A 164 -13.64 13.27 -6.31
N ILE A 165 -13.74 12.68 -7.51
CA ILE A 165 -12.57 12.23 -8.25
C ILE A 165 -12.24 13.32 -9.24
N GLU A 166 -11.11 13.99 -9.07
CA GLU A 166 -10.62 14.97 -10.01
C GLU A 166 -10.34 14.32 -11.36
N ASP A 167 -10.76 14.98 -12.44
CA ASP A 167 -10.50 14.51 -13.80
C ASP A 167 -8.99 14.47 -14.06
N ARG A 168 -8.54 13.46 -14.80
CA ARG A 168 -7.10 13.25 -15.11
C ARG A 168 -6.41 14.47 -15.70
N LYS A 169 -7.15 15.41 -16.27
CA LYS A 169 -6.62 16.66 -16.85
C LYS A 169 -6.16 17.67 -15.81
N SER A 170 -6.62 17.56 -14.57
CA SER A 170 -6.23 18.46 -13.46
C SER A 170 -5.04 17.97 -12.63
N VAL A 171 -4.48 16.80 -12.96
CA VAL A 171 -3.37 16.16 -12.22
C VAL A 171 -2.08 16.10 -13.05
N VAL A 172 -2.03 16.78 -14.19
CA VAL A 172 -0.82 16.86 -15.04
C VAL A 172 -0.01 18.10 -14.71
#